data_267e62cdf3fbba2fd471e3bc13e95e63
#
_entry.id   267e62cdf3fbba2fd471e3bc13e95e63
#
_cell.length_a   1.000
_cell.length_b   1.000
_cell.length_c   1.000
_cell.angle_alpha   90.00
_cell.angle_beta   90.00
_cell.angle_gamma   90.00
#
_symmetry.space_group_name_H-M   'P 1'
#
loop_
_entity.id
_entity.type
_entity.pdbx_description
1 polymer ?
#
loop_
_entity_poly.entity_id
_entity_poly.type
_entity_poly.pdbx_seq_one_letter_code
_entity_poly.pdbx_strand_id
1 'polypeptide(L)'
;PWIPGWYGISNIDYYSSDELWLKSNLKANERFPGIWFMPGFWAEYGMCTEPSAFGSPMVFSEDSLPYAERIRTDISQADSLPRPEVRYDGMLPFVISRLRNNCDKIRQAGCEIRFAVSRGPFNIASFLRGTTELMVALAVDPERSHKFLNRITGFVCDWLSWQKECFKSIDGVLVLDDLIGFLGEDEFREYAIPVFRKIFMCTGAKVRFLHNDADGLITARSLKEMGVNMFNFSHNHSMREIRDLAGEEPESYVHGAAGH
;
A
#
# COMPACT_ATOMS: atom_id res chain seq x y z
N PRO A 1 -3.59 10.88 7.26
CA PRO A 1 -3.55 10.21 8.56
C PRO A 1 -4.28 11.03 9.63
N TRP A 2 -4.98 10.38 10.51
CA TRP A 2 -5.68 11.03 11.62
C TRP A 2 -4.71 11.42 12.77
N ILE A 3 -3.56 10.74 12.87
CA ILE A 3 -2.60 10.88 13.99
C ILE A 3 -2.09 12.32 14.12
N PRO A 4 -1.60 13.02 13.08
CA PRO A 4 -1.14 14.40 13.22
C PRO A 4 -2.21 15.33 13.81
N GLY A 5 -3.40 15.33 13.23
CA GLY A 5 -4.52 16.17 13.70
C GLY A 5 -4.95 15.83 15.14
N TRP A 6 -5.02 14.55 15.49
CA TRP A 6 -5.32 14.11 16.86
C TRP A 6 -4.21 14.50 17.84
N TYR A 7 -2.95 14.42 17.44
CA TYR A 7 -1.81 14.76 18.30
C TYR A 7 -1.57 16.28 18.41
N GLY A 8 -2.17 17.07 17.50
CA GLY A 8 -2.06 18.54 17.49
C GLY A 8 -0.79 19.05 16.80
N ILE A 9 -0.33 18.36 15.78
CA ILE A 9 0.82 18.78 14.95
C ILE A 9 0.42 18.85 13.47
N SER A 10 1.17 19.61 12.68
CA SER A 10 0.96 19.67 11.24
C SER A 10 1.34 18.37 10.54
N ASN A 11 0.83 18.15 9.33
CA ASN A 11 1.29 17.04 8.50
C ASN A 11 2.78 17.17 8.14
N ILE A 12 3.25 18.40 7.86
CA ILE A 12 4.67 18.63 7.58
C ILE A 12 5.53 18.21 8.77
N ASP A 13 5.18 18.60 10.00
CA ASP A 13 5.92 18.20 11.21
C ASP A 13 5.95 16.67 11.38
N TYR A 14 4.80 16.02 11.18
CA TYR A 14 4.70 14.57 11.28
C TYR A 14 5.58 13.86 10.24
N TYR A 15 5.58 14.32 9.00
CA TYR A 15 6.33 13.67 7.93
C TYR A 15 7.81 14.06 7.90
N SER A 16 8.20 15.23 8.41
CA SER A 16 9.60 15.68 8.41
C SER A 16 10.39 15.27 9.67
N SER A 17 9.72 15.05 10.81
CA SER A 17 10.37 14.73 12.09
C SER A 17 10.19 13.28 12.49
N ASP A 18 11.28 12.52 12.55
CA ASP A 18 11.29 11.14 13.08
C ASP A 18 10.83 11.10 14.55
N GLU A 19 11.16 12.13 15.33
CA GLU A 19 10.78 12.22 16.75
C GLU A 19 9.28 12.42 16.92
N LEU A 20 8.69 13.36 16.19
CA LEU A 20 7.25 13.64 16.26
C LEU A 20 6.43 12.47 15.72
N TRP A 21 6.88 11.87 14.61
CA TRP A 21 6.28 10.65 14.08
C TRP A 21 6.25 9.54 15.14
N LEU A 22 7.39 9.25 15.78
CA LEU A 22 7.46 8.19 16.80
C LEU A 22 6.60 8.52 18.03
N LYS A 23 6.73 9.73 18.58
CA LYS A 23 6.00 10.14 19.79
C LYS A 23 4.49 10.08 19.58
N SER A 24 3.98 10.58 18.46
CA SER A 24 2.55 10.58 18.18
C SER A 24 2.00 9.16 18.01
N ASN A 25 2.73 8.27 17.31
CA ASN A 25 2.33 6.86 17.17
C ASN A 25 2.37 6.10 18.49
N LEU A 26 3.40 6.28 19.32
CA LEU A 26 3.47 5.68 20.66
C LEU A 26 2.33 6.18 21.54
N LYS A 27 2.03 7.48 21.50
CA LYS A 27 0.94 8.07 22.28
C LYS A 27 -0.43 7.54 21.85
N ALA A 28 -0.63 7.29 20.55
CA ALA A 28 -1.86 6.66 20.05
C ALA A 28 -2.01 5.23 20.61
N ASN A 29 -0.96 4.41 20.55
CA ASN A 29 -0.98 3.06 21.12
C ASN A 29 -1.24 3.07 22.63
N GLU A 30 -0.63 3.98 23.37
CA GLU A 30 -0.85 4.13 24.82
C GLU A 30 -2.27 4.57 25.14
N ARG A 31 -2.83 5.50 24.36
CA ARG A 31 -4.16 6.08 24.59
C ARG A 31 -5.31 5.12 24.31
N PHE A 32 -5.09 4.17 23.40
CA PHE A 32 -6.10 3.22 22.94
C PHE A 32 -5.66 1.76 23.13
N PRO A 33 -5.47 1.29 24.38
CA PRO A 33 -4.83 -0.01 24.66
C PRO A 33 -5.64 -1.23 24.20
N GLY A 34 -6.91 -1.04 23.84
CA GLY A 34 -7.78 -2.11 23.33
C GLY A 34 -7.89 -2.13 21.80
N ILE A 35 -7.17 -1.24 21.10
CA ILE A 35 -7.24 -1.11 19.64
C ILE A 35 -5.92 -1.58 19.02
N TRP A 36 -6.02 -2.49 18.09
CA TRP A 36 -4.90 -2.90 17.26
C TRP A 36 -4.81 -2.05 16.00
N PHE A 37 -3.83 -1.13 15.98
CA PHE A 37 -3.56 -0.32 14.80
C PHE A 37 -2.81 -1.16 13.76
N MET A 38 -3.52 -1.60 12.73
CA MET A 38 -2.90 -2.32 11.62
C MET A 38 -2.39 -1.35 10.54
N PRO A 39 -1.24 -1.59 10.00
CA PRO A 39 -0.30 -2.72 10.17
C PRO A 39 0.71 -2.54 11.32
N GLY A 40 0.44 -1.70 12.30
CA GLY A 40 1.35 -1.37 13.39
C GLY A 40 2.32 -0.25 13.00
N PHE A 41 3.57 -0.34 13.47
CA PHE A 41 4.59 0.65 13.11
C PHE A 41 5.07 0.44 11.67
N TRP A 42 4.74 1.38 10.81
CA TRP A 42 5.17 1.48 9.43
C TRP A 42 5.40 2.95 9.08
N ALA A 43 6.24 3.23 8.10
CA ALA A 43 6.52 4.58 7.65
C ALA A 43 6.13 4.75 6.18
N GLU A 44 5.60 5.91 5.88
CA GLU A 44 5.31 6.38 4.52
C GLU A 44 5.46 7.90 4.46
N TYR A 45 5.47 8.43 3.27
CA TYR A 45 5.38 9.86 3.00
C TYR A 45 4.12 10.14 2.18
N GLY A 46 2.97 9.74 2.74
CA GLY A 46 1.67 9.85 2.09
C GLY A 46 1.60 9.08 0.77
N MET A 47 0.86 9.63 -0.18
CA MET A 47 0.62 9.02 -1.49
C MET A 47 1.82 9.12 -2.44
N CYS A 48 2.89 9.81 -2.06
CA CYS A 48 4.04 10.04 -2.94
C CYS A 48 5.22 9.08 -2.70
N THR A 49 5.16 8.20 -1.70
CA THR A 49 6.29 7.32 -1.35
C THR A 49 6.82 6.53 -2.55
N GLU A 50 6.02 5.66 -3.13
CA GLU A 50 6.41 4.84 -4.27
C GLU A 50 6.48 5.62 -5.60
N PRO A 51 5.52 6.52 -5.92
CA PRO A 51 5.61 7.33 -7.13
C PRO A 51 6.87 8.20 -7.21
N SER A 52 7.40 8.67 -6.07
CA SER A 52 8.64 9.45 -6.03
C SER A 52 9.84 8.69 -6.59
N ALA A 53 9.89 7.38 -6.40
CA ALA A 53 10.96 6.54 -6.95
C ALA A 53 10.96 6.52 -8.49
N PHE A 54 9.79 6.72 -9.11
CA PHE A 54 9.68 6.89 -10.56
C PHE A 54 9.91 8.33 -11.04
N GLY A 55 10.26 9.24 -10.13
CA GLY A 55 10.52 10.65 -10.44
C GLY A 55 9.30 11.56 -10.37
N SER A 56 8.18 11.12 -9.80
CA SER A 56 7.02 11.99 -9.59
C SER A 56 7.37 13.11 -8.59
N PRO A 57 7.09 14.39 -8.93
CA PRO A 57 7.24 15.49 -7.98
C PRO A 57 6.35 15.29 -6.77
N MET A 58 6.85 15.65 -5.61
CA MET A 58 6.15 15.50 -4.34
C MET A 58 5.67 16.83 -3.82
N VAL A 59 4.44 16.88 -3.33
CA VAL A 59 3.85 18.08 -2.72
C VAL A 59 3.53 17.79 -1.26
N PHE A 60 4.06 18.63 -0.38
CA PHE A 60 3.83 18.60 1.05
C PHE A 60 3.08 19.86 1.47
N SER A 61 2.12 19.73 2.37
CA SER A 61 1.39 20.86 2.96
C SER A 61 1.14 20.63 4.46
N GLU A 62 0.75 21.68 5.17
CA GLU A 62 0.45 21.59 6.60
C GLU A 62 -0.82 20.77 6.87
N ASP A 63 -1.84 20.94 6.02
CA ASP A 63 -3.21 20.51 6.29
C ASP A 63 -3.63 19.24 5.51
N SER A 64 -2.83 18.78 4.55
CA SER A 64 -3.16 17.62 3.74
C SER A 64 -2.06 16.57 3.69
N LEU A 65 -2.45 15.36 3.31
CA LEU A 65 -1.50 14.27 3.05
C LEU A 65 -0.56 14.66 1.91
N PRO A 66 0.73 14.34 2.03
CA PRO A 66 1.65 14.43 0.90
C PRO A 66 1.14 13.62 -0.29
N TYR A 67 1.22 14.20 -1.48
CA TYR A 67 0.80 13.54 -2.70
C TYR A 67 1.83 13.69 -3.82
N ALA A 68 1.73 12.85 -4.83
CA ALA A 68 2.57 12.88 -6.02
C ALA A 68 1.85 13.61 -7.15
N GLU A 69 2.58 14.48 -7.85
CA GLU A 69 2.11 15.02 -9.13
C GLU A 69 2.36 14.01 -10.25
N ARG A 70 1.47 14.04 -11.24
CA ARG A 70 1.56 13.14 -12.41
C ARG A 70 2.76 13.49 -13.28
N ILE A 71 3.47 12.48 -13.73
CA ILE A 71 4.54 12.65 -14.74
C ILE A 71 4.04 12.39 -16.17
N ARG A 72 2.75 12.11 -16.36
CA ARG A 72 2.09 11.88 -17.67
C ARG A 72 2.85 10.87 -18.54
N THR A 73 3.28 9.76 -17.95
CA THR A 73 3.93 8.68 -18.68
C THR A 73 2.98 8.13 -19.74
N ASP A 74 3.34 8.25 -21.02
CA ASP A 74 2.59 7.66 -22.10
C ASP A 74 2.69 6.13 -22.04
N ILE A 75 1.58 5.41 -22.36
CA ILE A 75 1.59 3.94 -22.40
C ILE A 75 2.55 3.41 -23.48
N SER A 76 2.80 4.18 -24.55
CA SER A 76 3.78 3.84 -25.56
C SER A 76 5.21 3.75 -25.00
N GLN A 77 5.47 4.36 -23.84
CA GLN A 77 6.73 4.33 -23.12
C GLN A 77 6.80 3.23 -22.06
N ALA A 78 5.82 2.31 -22.01
CA ALA A 78 5.78 1.24 -21.02
C ALA A 78 7.07 0.40 -20.99
N ASP A 79 7.67 0.18 -22.13
CA ASP A 79 8.94 -0.57 -22.25
C ASP A 79 10.16 0.23 -21.76
N SER A 80 10.09 1.56 -21.77
CA SER A 80 11.15 2.47 -21.32
C SER A 80 10.97 2.97 -19.89
N LEU A 81 9.84 2.65 -19.23
CA LEU A 81 9.64 3.04 -17.84
C LEU A 81 10.80 2.50 -16.99
N PRO A 82 11.60 3.35 -16.32
CA PRO A 82 12.67 2.89 -15.47
C PRO A 82 12.13 2.00 -14.34
N ARG A 83 12.87 0.96 -13.98
CA ARG A 83 12.60 0.22 -12.75
C ARG A 83 13.44 0.87 -11.66
N PRO A 84 12.83 1.51 -10.66
CA PRO A 84 13.56 2.20 -9.62
C PRO A 84 14.46 1.25 -8.82
N GLU A 85 15.60 1.76 -8.36
CA GLU A 85 16.44 1.09 -7.41
C GLU A 85 15.93 1.36 -5.98
N VAL A 86 15.32 0.36 -5.37
CA VAL A 86 14.60 0.48 -4.09
C VAL A 86 15.46 0.95 -2.92
N ARG A 87 16.79 0.91 -3.06
CA ARG A 87 17.73 1.34 -2.03
C ARG A 87 18.03 2.83 -2.07
N TYR A 88 17.80 3.48 -3.23
CA TYR A 88 18.33 4.83 -3.48
C TYR A 88 17.31 5.80 -4.03
N ASP A 89 16.25 5.34 -4.72
CA ASP A 89 15.36 6.21 -5.45
C ASP A 89 14.23 6.77 -4.60
N GLY A 90 13.87 8.02 -4.86
CA GLY A 90 12.77 8.72 -4.24
C GLY A 90 12.83 8.77 -2.71
N MET A 91 11.68 8.59 -2.09
CA MET A 91 11.54 8.58 -0.62
C MET A 91 11.79 7.23 0.03
N LEU A 92 12.08 6.17 -0.74
CA LEU A 92 12.26 4.82 -0.21
C LEU A 92 13.39 4.71 0.82
N PRO A 93 14.59 5.32 0.61
CA PRO A 93 15.64 5.34 1.63
C PRO A 93 15.22 6.00 2.94
N PHE A 94 14.38 7.04 2.88
CA PHE A 94 13.90 7.76 4.06
C PHE A 94 12.93 6.91 4.88
N VAL A 95 12.07 6.10 4.23
CA VAL A 95 11.21 5.12 4.92
C VAL A 95 12.06 4.15 5.74
N ILE A 96 13.07 3.55 5.12
CA ILE A 96 13.97 2.60 5.79
C ILE A 96 14.77 3.27 6.91
N SER A 97 15.29 4.48 6.66
CA SER A 97 16.04 5.26 7.67
C SER A 97 15.17 5.55 8.89
N ARG A 98 13.95 6.06 8.70
CA ARG A 98 13.01 6.35 9.79
C ARG A 98 12.74 5.13 10.66
N LEU A 99 12.44 4.00 10.04
CA LEU A 99 12.16 2.76 10.76
C LEU A 99 13.42 2.24 11.50
N ARG A 100 14.61 2.33 10.88
CA ARG A 100 15.88 1.93 11.52
C ARG A 100 16.20 2.80 12.72
N ASN A 101 16.10 4.11 12.59
CA ASN A 101 16.39 5.08 13.65
C ASN A 101 15.50 4.90 14.89
N ASN A 102 14.31 4.34 14.71
CA ASN A 102 13.31 4.20 15.76
C ASN A 102 13.08 2.74 16.19
N CYS A 103 13.72 1.76 15.55
CA CYS A 103 13.47 0.33 15.77
C CYS A 103 13.62 -0.08 17.24
N ASP A 104 14.67 0.38 17.93
CA ASP A 104 14.92 0.02 19.34
C ASP A 104 13.90 0.66 20.28
N LYS A 105 13.49 1.89 20.03
CA LYS A 105 12.43 2.57 20.80
C LYS A 105 11.07 1.90 20.61
N ILE A 106 10.77 1.45 19.39
CA ILE A 106 9.55 0.69 19.09
C ILE A 106 9.55 -0.63 19.87
N ARG A 107 10.67 -1.35 19.91
CA ARG A 107 10.82 -2.59 20.68
C ARG A 107 10.72 -2.36 22.19
N GLN A 108 11.34 -1.31 22.71
CA GLN A 108 11.24 -0.93 24.12
C GLN A 108 9.80 -0.62 24.56
N ALA A 109 8.96 -0.15 23.63
CA ALA A 109 7.54 0.06 23.84
C ALA A 109 6.68 -1.24 23.71
N GLY A 110 7.32 -2.41 23.53
CA GLY A 110 6.63 -3.69 23.37
C GLY A 110 6.02 -3.90 21.97
N CYS A 111 6.44 -3.10 20.99
CA CYS A 111 5.95 -3.17 19.62
C CYS A 111 7.02 -3.66 18.66
N GLU A 112 6.63 -4.04 17.44
CA GLU A 112 7.54 -4.48 16.40
C GLU A 112 7.11 -3.96 15.01
N ILE A 113 8.06 -3.91 14.08
CA ILE A 113 7.80 -3.67 12.66
C ILE A 113 7.44 -5.02 12.04
N ARG A 114 6.14 -5.27 11.84
CA ARG A 114 5.61 -6.58 11.44
C ARG A 114 5.25 -6.68 9.96
N PHE A 115 5.08 -5.54 9.27
CA PHE A 115 4.64 -5.50 7.88
C PHE A 115 5.61 -4.75 7.00
N ALA A 116 5.86 -5.32 5.81
CA ALA A 116 6.31 -4.56 4.66
C ALA A 116 5.08 -3.95 3.97
N VAL A 117 5.16 -2.68 3.61
CA VAL A 117 4.00 -1.93 3.10
C VAL A 117 4.34 -1.29 1.76
N SER A 118 3.39 -1.33 0.82
CA SER A 118 3.47 -0.63 -0.46
C SER A 118 2.09 -0.24 -0.96
N ARG A 119 2.02 0.86 -1.72
CA ARG A 119 0.91 1.08 -2.64
C ARG A 119 0.92 -0.01 -3.70
N GLY A 120 -0.28 -0.39 -4.14
CA GLY A 120 -0.42 -1.39 -5.19
C GLY A 120 -0.13 -0.83 -6.58
N PRO A 121 0.08 -1.69 -7.57
CA PRO A 121 0.49 -1.28 -8.90
C PRO A 121 -0.50 -0.38 -9.62
N PHE A 122 -1.81 -0.52 -9.41
CA PHE A 122 -2.80 0.34 -10.04
C PHE A 122 -2.81 1.73 -9.44
N ASN A 123 -2.69 1.86 -8.10
CA ASN A 123 -2.52 3.14 -7.44
C ASN A 123 -1.25 3.83 -7.94
N ILE A 124 -0.10 3.15 -7.96
CA ILE A 124 1.15 3.71 -8.49
C ILE A 124 0.97 4.13 -9.94
N ALA A 125 0.43 3.27 -10.80
CA ALA A 125 0.18 3.56 -12.20
C ALA A 125 -0.67 4.82 -12.41
N SER A 126 -1.70 5.00 -11.57
CA SER A 126 -2.56 6.18 -11.63
C SER A 126 -1.86 7.47 -11.23
N PHE A 127 -0.93 7.42 -10.27
CA PHE A 127 -0.09 8.58 -9.94
C PHE A 127 0.87 8.92 -11.06
N LEU A 128 1.43 7.93 -11.73
CA LEU A 128 2.36 8.17 -12.84
C LEU A 128 1.66 8.72 -14.08
N ARG A 129 0.50 8.17 -14.41
CA ARG A 129 -0.16 8.41 -15.69
C ARG A 129 -1.43 9.25 -15.59
N GLY A 130 -2.20 9.07 -14.53
CA GLY A 130 -3.57 9.55 -14.36
C GLY A 130 -4.56 8.38 -14.36
N THR A 131 -5.59 8.50 -13.55
CA THR A 131 -6.60 7.43 -13.38
C THR A 131 -7.37 7.18 -14.67
N THR A 132 -7.88 8.23 -15.31
CA THR A 132 -8.64 8.13 -16.56
C THR A 132 -7.79 7.52 -17.68
N GLU A 133 -6.58 8.02 -17.85
CA GLU A 133 -5.65 7.55 -18.87
C GLU A 133 -5.23 6.09 -18.64
N LEU A 134 -5.12 5.67 -17.38
CA LEU A 134 -4.87 4.27 -17.04
C LEU A 134 -6.06 3.39 -17.44
N MET A 135 -7.28 3.74 -17.01
CA MET A 135 -8.48 2.95 -17.32
C MET A 135 -8.73 2.83 -18.83
N VAL A 136 -8.54 3.93 -19.56
CA VAL A 136 -8.63 3.90 -21.03
C VAL A 136 -7.57 2.98 -21.63
N ALA A 137 -6.31 3.04 -21.13
CA ALA A 137 -5.24 2.19 -21.66
C ALA A 137 -5.51 0.70 -21.44
N LEU A 138 -6.04 0.31 -20.28
CA LEU A 138 -6.41 -1.09 -20.00
C LEU A 138 -7.39 -1.63 -21.05
N ALA A 139 -8.34 -0.80 -21.47
CA ALA A 139 -9.36 -1.20 -22.46
C ALA A 139 -8.85 -1.19 -23.91
N VAL A 140 -7.98 -0.22 -24.29
CA VAL A 140 -7.63 0.00 -25.71
C VAL A 140 -6.26 -0.54 -26.12
N ASP A 141 -5.35 -0.78 -25.16
CA ASP A 141 -3.99 -1.28 -25.43
C ASP A 141 -3.56 -2.31 -24.36
N PRO A 142 -4.14 -3.50 -24.39
CA PRO A 142 -3.86 -4.54 -23.38
C PRO A 142 -2.38 -4.92 -23.32
N GLU A 143 -1.73 -5.05 -24.47
CA GLU A 143 -0.32 -5.48 -24.53
C GLU A 143 0.60 -4.54 -23.77
N ARG A 144 0.50 -3.22 -24.03
CA ARG A 144 1.33 -2.24 -23.33
C ARG A 144 0.91 -2.06 -21.87
N SER A 145 -0.38 -2.20 -21.59
CA SER A 145 -0.90 -2.17 -20.22
C SER A 145 -0.32 -3.29 -19.36
N HIS A 146 -0.25 -4.51 -19.89
CA HIS A 146 0.43 -5.62 -19.20
C HIS A 146 1.91 -5.34 -18.96
N LYS A 147 2.63 -4.81 -19.94
CA LYS A 147 4.06 -4.45 -19.78
C LYS A 147 4.24 -3.40 -18.69
N PHE A 148 3.42 -2.36 -18.72
CA PHE A 148 3.45 -1.26 -17.75
C PHE A 148 3.20 -1.74 -16.33
N LEU A 149 2.08 -2.45 -16.10
CA LEU A 149 1.74 -3.02 -14.80
C LEU A 149 2.77 -4.05 -14.31
N ASN A 150 3.31 -4.87 -15.20
CA ASN A 150 4.35 -5.85 -14.83
C ASN A 150 5.65 -5.18 -14.36
N ARG A 151 6.03 -4.04 -14.93
CA ARG A 151 7.19 -3.27 -14.47
C ARG A 151 6.97 -2.72 -13.07
N ILE A 152 5.83 -2.09 -12.83
CA ILE A 152 5.47 -1.57 -11.52
C ILE A 152 5.36 -2.71 -10.50
N THR A 153 4.73 -3.83 -10.87
CA THR A 153 4.64 -5.04 -10.03
C THR A 153 6.02 -5.55 -9.64
N GLY A 154 6.95 -5.59 -10.59
CA GLY A 154 8.35 -5.96 -10.32
C GLY A 154 9.01 -5.05 -9.29
N PHE A 155 8.82 -3.74 -9.43
CA PHE A 155 9.29 -2.76 -8.44
C PHE A 155 8.65 -2.98 -7.06
N VAL A 156 7.33 -3.20 -6.98
CA VAL A 156 6.64 -3.47 -5.70
C VAL A 156 7.20 -4.72 -5.02
N CYS A 157 7.46 -5.79 -5.79
CA CYS A 157 8.10 -6.99 -5.26
C CYS A 157 9.49 -6.71 -4.69
N ASP A 158 10.32 -5.93 -5.39
CA ASP A 158 11.67 -5.55 -4.90
C ASP A 158 11.56 -4.71 -3.63
N TRP A 159 10.63 -3.75 -3.60
CA TRP A 159 10.43 -2.86 -2.46
C TRP A 159 9.98 -3.60 -1.20
N LEU A 160 9.00 -4.49 -1.31
CA LEU A 160 8.54 -5.32 -0.20
C LEU A 160 9.64 -6.28 0.29
N SER A 161 10.38 -6.88 -0.64
CA SER A 161 11.51 -7.76 -0.32
C SER A 161 12.62 -7.01 0.40
N TRP A 162 12.95 -5.80 -0.04
CA TRP A 162 13.97 -4.96 0.60
C TRP A 162 13.59 -4.57 2.04
N GLN A 163 12.32 -4.22 2.29
CA GLN A 163 11.85 -3.98 3.65
C GLN A 163 12.02 -5.22 4.54
N LYS A 164 11.70 -6.42 4.04
CA LYS A 164 11.93 -7.69 4.77
C LYS A 164 13.40 -8.00 5.01
N GLU A 165 14.27 -7.65 4.09
CA GLU A 165 15.73 -7.78 4.29
C GLU A 165 16.22 -6.86 5.41
N CYS A 166 15.69 -5.64 5.48
CA CYS A 166 16.06 -4.64 6.48
C CYS A 166 15.52 -4.98 7.88
N PHE A 167 14.31 -5.57 7.98
CA PHE A 167 13.63 -5.83 9.25
C PHE A 167 13.18 -7.29 9.33
N LYS A 168 13.95 -8.10 10.06
CA LYS A 168 13.71 -9.56 10.17
C LYS A 168 12.44 -9.93 10.94
N SER A 169 11.84 -8.98 11.65
CA SER A 169 10.54 -9.12 12.33
C SER A 169 9.34 -9.10 11.37
N ILE A 170 9.54 -8.70 10.10
CA ILE A 170 8.47 -8.64 9.12
C ILE A 170 8.06 -10.06 8.70
N ASP A 171 6.82 -10.43 9.03
CA ASP A 171 6.17 -11.66 8.63
C ASP A 171 4.86 -11.43 7.82
N GLY A 172 4.47 -10.17 7.67
CA GLY A 172 3.33 -9.74 6.86
C GLY A 172 3.72 -8.77 5.72
N VAL A 173 2.86 -8.72 4.72
CA VAL A 173 2.86 -7.66 3.69
C VAL A 173 1.49 -7.02 3.64
N LEU A 174 1.47 -5.68 3.51
CA LEU A 174 0.26 -4.90 3.26
C LEU A 174 0.41 -4.21 1.91
N VAL A 175 -0.58 -4.38 1.06
CA VAL A 175 -0.70 -3.67 -0.22
C VAL A 175 -2.00 -2.86 -0.22
N LEU A 176 -1.89 -1.56 -0.54
CA LEU A 176 -3.02 -0.63 -0.59
C LEU A 176 -3.32 -0.28 -2.05
N ASP A 177 -4.47 -0.72 -2.56
CA ASP A 177 -4.86 -0.42 -3.94
C ASP A 177 -6.38 -0.35 -4.11
N ASP A 178 -6.90 0.87 -4.04
CA ASP A 178 -8.33 1.11 -4.16
C ASP A 178 -8.80 1.09 -5.62
N LEU A 179 -7.89 1.33 -6.56
CA LEU A 179 -8.25 1.43 -7.98
C LEU A 179 -8.74 0.12 -8.57
N ILE A 180 -8.32 -1.01 -8.04
CA ILE A 180 -8.83 -2.31 -8.50
C ILE A 180 -10.33 -2.49 -8.25
N GLY A 181 -10.91 -1.77 -7.29
CA GLY A 181 -12.36 -1.78 -7.04
C GLY A 181 -13.21 -1.14 -8.14
N PHE A 182 -12.58 -0.38 -9.05
CA PHE A 182 -13.25 0.26 -10.20
C PHE A 182 -13.13 -0.55 -11.49
N LEU A 183 -12.42 -1.67 -11.49
CA LEU A 183 -12.29 -2.53 -12.67
C LEU A 183 -13.56 -3.34 -12.91
N GLY A 184 -13.90 -3.54 -14.19
CA GLY A 184 -14.89 -4.52 -14.60
C GLY A 184 -14.41 -5.95 -14.31
N GLU A 185 -15.30 -6.94 -14.42
CA GLU A 185 -14.97 -8.32 -14.07
C GLU A 185 -13.88 -8.91 -14.98
N ASP A 186 -13.93 -8.60 -16.26
CA ASP A 186 -12.96 -9.09 -17.25
C ASP A 186 -11.59 -8.46 -17.03
N GLU A 187 -11.51 -7.13 -16.85
CA GLU A 187 -10.27 -6.42 -16.54
C GLU A 187 -9.69 -6.83 -15.18
N PHE A 188 -10.54 -7.08 -14.19
CA PHE A 188 -10.07 -7.55 -12.89
C PHE A 188 -9.39 -8.92 -13.01
N ARG A 189 -9.99 -9.85 -13.75
CA ARG A 189 -9.42 -11.18 -13.99
C ARG A 189 -8.15 -11.11 -14.82
N GLU A 190 -8.13 -10.27 -15.85
CA GLU A 190 -7.01 -10.14 -16.77
C GLU A 190 -5.80 -9.48 -16.10
N TYR A 191 -6.02 -8.40 -15.36
CA TYR A 191 -4.94 -7.55 -14.83
C TYR A 191 -4.71 -7.72 -13.33
N ALA A 192 -5.76 -7.60 -12.50
CA ALA A 192 -5.57 -7.53 -11.05
C ALA A 192 -5.14 -8.88 -10.45
N ILE A 193 -5.85 -9.96 -10.76
CA ILE A 193 -5.55 -11.27 -10.15
C ILE A 193 -4.09 -11.70 -10.36
N PRO A 194 -3.53 -11.70 -11.59
CA PRO A 194 -2.15 -12.15 -11.78
C PRO A 194 -1.12 -11.23 -11.12
N VAL A 195 -1.38 -9.93 -11.11
CA VAL A 195 -0.52 -8.92 -10.50
C VAL A 195 -0.44 -9.12 -8.99
N PHE A 196 -1.58 -9.18 -8.31
CA PHE A 196 -1.61 -9.35 -6.84
C PHE A 196 -1.13 -10.73 -6.41
N ARG A 197 -1.46 -11.79 -7.13
CA ARG A 197 -0.89 -13.12 -6.89
C ARG A 197 0.63 -13.08 -6.88
N LYS A 198 1.24 -12.43 -7.87
CA LYS A 198 2.70 -12.29 -7.95
C LYS A 198 3.26 -11.55 -6.75
N ILE A 199 2.64 -10.43 -6.34
CA ILE A 199 3.10 -9.63 -5.20
C ILE A 199 3.02 -10.43 -3.89
N PHE A 200 1.90 -11.07 -3.63
CA PHE A 200 1.73 -11.80 -2.37
C PHE A 200 2.59 -13.08 -2.31
N MET A 201 2.99 -13.62 -3.44
CA MET A 201 3.88 -14.80 -3.49
C MET A 201 5.37 -14.43 -3.42
N CYS A 202 5.79 -13.25 -3.93
CA CYS A 202 7.21 -12.92 -4.07
C CYS A 202 7.97 -12.79 -2.75
N THR A 203 7.28 -12.46 -1.65
CA THR A 203 7.89 -12.24 -0.34
C THR A 203 7.85 -13.44 0.60
N GLY A 204 7.03 -14.45 0.30
CA GLY A 204 6.79 -15.58 1.20
C GLY A 204 6.22 -15.17 2.57
N ALA A 205 5.50 -14.04 2.64
CA ALA A 205 4.93 -13.54 3.88
C ALA A 205 3.76 -14.43 4.37
N LYS A 206 3.66 -14.62 5.69
CA LYS A 206 2.57 -15.38 6.30
C LYS A 206 1.25 -14.63 6.23
N VAL A 207 1.27 -13.32 6.53
CA VAL A 207 0.11 -12.45 6.42
C VAL A 207 0.19 -11.68 5.12
N ARG A 208 -0.82 -11.84 4.28
CA ARG A 208 -0.97 -11.21 2.97
C ARG A 208 -2.20 -10.34 3.00
N PHE A 209 -1.97 -9.08 3.36
CA PHE A 209 -3.00 -8.11 3.67
C PHE A 209 -3.23 -7.20 2.47
N LEU A 210 -4.46 -7.17 1.98
CA LEU A 210 -4.92 -6.24 0.95
C LEU A 210 -5.85 -5.21 1.57
N HIS A 211 -5.58 -3.92 1.32
CA HIS A 211 -6.48 -2.82 1.61
C HIS A 211 -7.10 -2.33 0.30
N ASN A 212 -8.42 -2.35 0.24
CA ASN A 212 -9.23 -1.74 -0.82
C ASN A 212 -10.56 -1.31 -0.21
N ASP A 213 -10.72 -0.03 0.07
CA ASP A 213 -11.95 0.55 0.62
C ASP A 213 -12.88 1.16 -0.44
N ALA A 214 -12.54 1.02 -1.73
CA ALA A 214 -13.49 1.23 -2.81
C ALA A 214 -14.59 0.14 -2.79
N ASP A 215 -15.67 0.37 -3.53
CA ASP A 215 -16.79 -0.58 -3.64
C ASP A 215 -16.36 -1.82 -4.45
N GLY A 216 -15.71 -2.76 -3.79
CA GLY A 216 -14.93 -3.83 -4.41
C GLY A 216 -15.42 -5.24 -4.10
N LEU A 217 -16.72 -5.55 -4.31
CA LEU A 217 -17.23 -6.94 -4.12
C LEU A 217 -16.51 -7.96 -5.01
N ILE A 218 -16.03 -7.55 -6.18
CA ILE A 218 -15.21 -8.40 -7.04
C ILE A 218 -13.88 -8.76 -6.38
N THR A 219 -13.29 -7.83 -5.64
CA THR A 219 -12.07 -8.08 -4.86
C THR A 219 -12.32 -9.19 -3.83
N ALA A 220 -13.44 -9.10 -3.08
CA ALA A 220 -13.79 -10.11 -2.09
C ALA A 220 -13.93 -11.52 -2.69
N ARG A 221 -14.55 -11.64 -3.87
CA ARG A 221 -14.68 -12.93 -4.60
C ARG A 221 -13.34 -13.52 -5.06
N SER A 222 -12.35 -12.68 -5.26
CA SER A 222 -11.07 -13.04 -5.86
C SER A 222 -9.91 -13.19 -4.85
N LEU A 223 -10.16 -12.97 -3.55
CA LEU A 223 -9.10 -12.98 -2.52
C LEU A 223 -8.25 -14.25 -2.55
N LYS A 224 -8.88 -15.41 -2.67
CA LYS A 224 -8.19 -16.71 -2.74
C LYS A 224 -7.30 -16.82 -3.96
N GLU A 225 -7.79 -16.40 -5.13
CA GLU A 225 -7.02 -16.42 -6.38
C GLU A 225 -5.83 -15.47 -6.35
N MET A 226 -5.96 -14.33 -5.70
CA MET A 226 -4.88 -13.38 -5.48
C MET A 226 -3.89 -13.83 -4.39
N GLY A 227 -4.25 -14.83 -3.58
CA GLY A 227 -3.44 -15.31 -2.48
C GLY A 227 -3.54 -14.45 -1.22
N VAL A 228 -4.58 -13.61 -1.10
CA VAL A 228 -4.86 -12.77 0.07
C VAL A 228 -5.44 -13.60 1.20
N ASN A 229 -4.99 -13.37 2.44
CA ASN A 229 -5.54 -13.99 3.64
C ASN A 229 -5.95 -12.99 4.73
N MET A 230 -5.78 -11.69 4.48
CA MET A 230 -6.31 -10.62 5.30
C MET A 230 -6.82 -9.50 4.39
N PHE A 231 -8.05 -9.02 4.61
CA PHE A 231 -8.66 -8.03 3.75
C PHE A 231 -9.31 -6.91 4.56
N ASN A 232 -8.99 -5.67 4.22
CA ASN A 232 -9.67 -4.48 4.68
C ASN A 232 -10.49 -3.90 3.52
N PHE A 233 -11.77 -3.66 3.78
CA PHE A 233 -12.77 -3.30 2.77
C PHE A 233 -13.62 -2.11 3.23
N SER A 234 -14.38 -1.54 2.32
CA SER A 234 -15.27 -0.41 2.58
C SER A 234 -16.27 -0.71 3.69
N HIS A 235 -16.49 0.26 4.56
CA HIS A 235 -17.51 0.22 5.62
C HIS A 235 -18.95 0.11 5.10
N ASN A 236 -19.15 0.29 3.78
CA ASN A 236 -20.47 0.12 3.14
C ASN A 236 -20.92 -1.36 3.09
N HIS A 237 -20.00 -2.30 3.31
CA HIS A 237 -20.27 -3.72 3.28
C HIS A 237 -20.22 -4.36 4.66
N SER A 238 -21.10 -5.32 4.89
CA SER A 238 -21.07 -6.08 6.13
C SER A 238 -19.98 -7.16 6.11
N MET A 239 -19.42 -7.47 7.30
CA MET A 239 -18.46 -8.57 7.48
C MET A 239 -19.02 -9.91 6.97
N ARG A 240 -20.33 -10.14 7.12
CA ARG A 240 -21.02 -11.35 6.66
C ARG A 240 -20.99 -11.43 5.13
N GLU A 241 -21.40 -10.36 4.46
CA GLU A 241 -21.41 -10.28 2.99
C GLU A 241 -20.01 -10.57 2.40
N ILE A 242 -18.98 -9.95 2.95
CA ILE A 242 -17.61 -10.15 2.49
C ILE A 242 -17.13 -11.59 2.73
N ARG A 243 -17.46 -12.19 3.88
CA ARG A 243 -17.13 -13.59 4.17
C ARG A 243 -17.84 -14.57 3.23
N ASP A 244 -19.13 -14.33 2.96
CA ASP A 244 -19.91 -15.16 2.05
C ASP A 244 -19.33 -15.12 0.63
N LEU A 245 -18.81 -13.95 0.19
CA LEU A 245 -18.16 -13.80 -1.12
C LEU A 245 -16.76 -14.37 -1.18
N ALA A 246 -15.98 -14.24 -0.11
CA ALA A 246 -14.61 -14.75 -0.03
C ALA A 246 -14.54 -16.29 0.05
N GLY A 247 -15.65 -16.93 0.38
CA GLY A 247 -15.71 -18.37 0.66
C GLY A 247 -15.20 -18.70 2.07
N GLU A 248 -15.84 -19.66 2.71
CA GLU A 248 -15.47 -20.13 4.05
C GLU A 248 -14.14 -20.92 3.98
N GLU A 249 -13.01 -20.24 4.27
CA GLU A 249 -11.82 -20.93 4.76
C GLU A 249 -11.50 -20.42 6.17
N PRO A 250 -11.21 -21.31 7.15
CA PRO A 250 -11.04 -20.97 8.56
C PRO A 250 -9.88 -20.01 8.86
N GLU A 251 -8.99 -19.78 7.90
CA GLU A 251 -7.77 -18.97 8.05
C GLU A 251 -7.84 -17.56 7.42
N SER A 252 -8.96 -17.18 6.81
CA SER A 252 -9.09 -15.86 6.21
C SER A 252 -9.53 -14.83 7.26
N TYR A 253 -8.64 -13.91 7.57
CA TYR A 253 -8.93 -12.77 8.45
C TYR A 253 -9.54 -11.64 7.63
N VAL A 254 -10.83 -11.44 7.78
CA VAL A 254 -11.57 -10.32 7.17
C VAL A 254 -11.71 -9.21 8.21
N HIS A 255 -11.17 -8.04 7.93
CA HIS A 255 -11.22 -6.88 8.81
C HIS A 255 -12.00 -5.74 8.14
N GLY A 256 -13.12 -5.32 8.71
CA GLY A 256 -13.86 -4.14 8.29
C GLY A 256 -13.12 -2.86 8.69
N ALA A 257 -13.19 -1.81 7.86
CA ALA A 257 -12.76 -0.49 8.28
C ALA A 257 -13.62 -0.03 9.45
N ALA A 258 -12.98 0.38 10.55
CA ALA A 258 -13.69 1.11 11.59
C ALA A 258 -14.15 2.43 10.99
N GLY A 259 -15.46 2.68 11.00
CA GLY A 259 -16.03 3.92 10.48
C GLY A 259 -15.37 5.15 11.12
N HIS A 260 -15.20 6.18 10.33
CA HIS A 260 -14.71 7.51 10.75
C HIS A 260 -15.76 8.23 11.59
#